data_51376171a3a102c88289997c1daa63a1
#
_entry.id   51376171a3a102c88289997c1daa63a1
#
_cell.length_a   1.000
_cell.length_b   1.000
_cell.length_c   1.000
_cell.angle_alpha   90.00
_cell.angle_beta   90.00
_cell.angle_gamma   90.00
#
_symmetry.space_group_name_H-M   'P 1'
#
loop_
_entity.id
_entity.type
_entity.pdbx_description
1 polymer ?
#
loop_
_entity_poly.entity_id
_entity_poly.type
_entity_poly.pdbx_seq_one_letter_code
_entity_poly.pdbx_strand_id
1 'polypeptide(L)'
;GLVGSEMCIRDRAKVIAGILTPTQGRILLDGEDITGLDITQRAQKGISFAFQQPVRFKGLTVKDLITLASGKQIGVPEACGYLSEVGLCAKDYIDREVDASLSGGELKRIEIAMIMARGTKLSVFDEPEAGIDLWSFARLTETFEQIHASGTATMIIISHQERIIDLADEIVMIRDGKIAKHGPKDEIFPQILANTSAGCSYMSEGAR
;
A
#
# COMPACT_ATOMS: atom_id res chain seq x y z
N GLY A 1 -1.34 -17.16 18.12
CA GLY A 1 -2.12 -16.27 17.27
C GLY A 1 -1.27 -15.31 16.49
N LEU A 2 -1.62 -15.14 15.25
CA LEU A 2 -0.96 -14.26 14.26
C LEU A 2 -1.10 -12.75 14.57
N VAL A 3 -1.88 -12.35 15.56
CA VAL A 3 -2.27 -10.96 15.85
C VAL A 3 -1.08 -10.09 16.30
N GLY A 4 -0.10 -10.63 16.96
CA GLY A 4 1.07 -9.86 17.42
C GLY A 4 2.09 -9.52 16.32
N SER A 5 2.18 -10.34 15.27
CA SER A 5 3.10 -10.13 14.16
C SER A 5 2.62 -9.03 13.20
N GLU A 6 1.33 -8.99 12.89
CA GLU A 6 0.74 -7.98 12.00
C GLU A 6 0.83 -6.57 12.59
N MET A 7 0.54 -6.41 13.89
CA MET A 7 0.69 -5.13 14.58
C MET A 7 2.13 -4.60 14.48
N CYS A 8 3.14 -5.47 14.67
CA CYS A 8 4.54 -5.08 14.56
C CYS A 8 4.95 -4.65 13.14
N ILE A 9 4.36 -5.26 12.11
CA ILE A 9 4.62 -4.89 10.71
C ILE A 9 4.04 -3.49 10.43
N ARG A 10 2.77 -3.28 10.77
CA ARG A 10 2.10 -1.99 10.61
C ARG A 10 2.77 -0.86 11.39
N ASP A 11 3.21 -1.13 12.62
CA ASP A 11 3.91 -0.12 13.42
C ASP A 11 5.26 0.28 12.78
N ARG A 12 6.01 -0.65 12.21
CA ARG A 12 7.22 -0.33 11.45
C ARG A 12 6.92 0.52 10.21
N ALA A 13 5.89 0.19 9.47
CA ALA A 13 5.44 0.97 8.32
C ALA A 13 5.04 2.40 8.73
N LYS A 14 4.31 2.55 9.85
CA LYS A 14 3.96 3.86 10.42
C LYS A 14 5.19 4.63 10.91
N VAL A 15 6.20 3.93 11.45
CA VAL A 15 7.48 4.55 11.82
C VAL A 15 8.22 5.05 10.58
N ILE A 16 8.23 4.32 9.47
CA ILE A 16 8.81 4.78 8.20
C ILE A 16 8.11 6.05 7.69
N ALA A 17 6.78 6.08 7.76
CA ALA A 17 5.99 7.23 7.34
C ALA A 17 6.05 8.45 8.28
N GLY A 18 6.61 8.29 9.50
CA GLY A 18 6.66 9.36 10.51
C GLY A 18 5.36 9.54 11.30
N ILE A 19 4.44 8.58 11.22
CA ILE A 19 3.20 8.53 12.02
C ILE A 19 3.53 8.13 13.47
N LEU A 20 4.50 7.23 13.63
CA LEU A 20 5.04 6.83 14.93
C LEU A 20 6.52 7.20 15.01
N THR A 21 6.97 7.59 16.21
CA THR A 21 8.38 7.89 16.49
C THR A 21 9.12 6.60 16.88
N PRO A 22 10.27 6.28 16.26
CA PRO A 22 11.07 5.12 16.66
C PRO A 22 11.68 5.33 18.05
N THR A 23 11.70 4.29 18.87
CA THR A 23 12.34 4.32 20.18
C THR A 23 13.86 4.29 20.05
N GLN A 24 14.38 3.57 19.04
CA GLN A 24 15.80 3.41 18.77
C GLN A 24 16.03 3.13 17.29
N GLY A 25 17.26 3.32 16.82
CA GLY A 25 17.65 3.09 15.44
C GLY A 25 17.59 4.35 14.59
N ARG A 26 17.88 4.18 13.30
CA ARG A 26 17.87 5.26 12.30
C ARG A 26 17.10 4.82 11.06
N ILE A 27 16.49 5.80 10.39
CA ILE A 27 15.79 5.62 9.12
C ILE A 27 16.51 6.49 8.10
N LEU A 28 16.98 5.86 7.03
CA LEU A 28 17.67 6.54 5.94
C LEU A 28 16.80 6.46 4.68
N LEU A 29 16.62 7.59 3.99
CA LEU A 29 16.00 7.68 2.68
C LEU A 29 17.03 8.23 1.71
N ASP A 30 17.42 7.45 0.71
CA ASP A 30 18.48 7.80 -0.25
C ASP A 30 19.80 8.24 0.44
N GLY A 31 20.14 7.60 1.59
CA GLY A 31 21.31 7.91 2.41
C GLY A 31 21.15 9.08 3.36
N GLU A 32 20.06 9.83 3.29
CA GLU A 32 19.75 10.93 4.21
C GLU A 32 19.04 10.41 5.47
N ASP A 33 19.50 10.82 6.65
CA ASP A 33 18.86 10.47 7.93
C ASP A 33 17.57 11.29 8.12
N ILE A 34 16.43 10.59 8.08
CA ILE A 34 15.09 11.16 8.25
C ILE A 34 14.45 10.81 9.59
N THR A 35 15.23 10.24 10.52
CA THR A 35 14.71 9.71 11.79
C THR A 35 13.97 10.76 12.60
N GLY A 36 14.52 11.98 12.69
CA GLY A 36 13.94 13.09 13.45
C GLY A 36 12.86 13.89 12.71
N LEU A 37 12.58 13.57 11.45
CA LEU A 37 11.57 14.27 10.67
C LEU A 37 10.16 13.81 11.03
N ASP A 38 9.23 14.77 11.12
CA ASP A 38 7.81 14.51 11.31
C ASP A 38 7.14 13.99 10.01
N ILE A 39 5.85 13.63 10.12
CA ILE A 39 5.06 13.11 9.00
C ILE A 39 5.01 14.10 7.81
N THR A 40 4.89 15.40 8.08
CA THR A 40 4.80 16.43 7.05
C THR A 40 6.12 16.57 6.31
N GLN A 41 7.23 16.62 7.03
CA GLN A 41 8.58 16.70 6.47
C GLN A 41 8.92 15.47 5.64
N ARG A 42 8.55 14.25 6.12
CA ARG A 42 8.74 13.01 5.35
C ARG A 42 7.85 12.96 4.11
N ALA A 43 6.63 13.45 4.22
CA ALA A 43 5.75 13.59 3.08
C ALA A 43 6.34 14.55 2.02
N GLN A 44 6.96 15.67 2.42
CA GLN A 44 7.66 16.60 1.52
C GLN A 44 8.92 15.97 0.88
N LYS A 45 9.54 15.00 1.55
CA LYS A 45 10.64 14.20 0.99
C LYS A 45 10.20 13.11 0.01
N GLY A 46 8.89 12.96 -0.19
CA GLY A 46 8.32 12.02 -1.15
C GLY A 46 7.94 10.67 -0.55
N ILE A 47 7.62 10.61 0.74
CA ILE A 47 7.03 9.41 1.36
C ILE A 47 5.52 9.57 1.40
N SER A 48 4.78 8.53 0.99
CA SER A 48 3.32 8.43 1.13
C SER A 48 2.93 7.18 1.91
N PHE A 49 1.76 7.23 2.52
CA PHE A 49 1.20 6.11 3.27
C PHE A 49 -0.29 5.96 2.95
N ALA A 50 -0.66 4.81 2.41
CA ALA A 50 -2.05 4.41 2.19
C ALA A 50 -2.50 3.53 3.36
N PHE A 51 -3.54 3.97 4.06
CA PHE A 51 -4.07 3.26 5.22
C PHE A 51 -4.91 2.06 4.81
N GLN A 52 -5.02 1.07 5.69
CA GLN A 52 -5.91 -0.09 5.51
C GLN A 52 -7.36 0.36 5.23
N GLN A 53 -7.84 1.34 5.97
CA GLN A 53 -9.13 1.98 5.70
C GLN A 53 -8.90 3.36 5.07
N PRO A 54 -9.35 3.59 3.83
CA PRO A 54 -9.17 4.86 3.17
C PRO A 54 -9.94 5.96 3.88
N VAL A 55 -9.35 7.14 3.93
CA VAL A 55 -9.96 8.32 4.56
C VAL A 55 -11.02 8.93 3.65
N ARG A 56 -12.15 9.33 4.21
CA ARG A 56 -13.21 10.06 3.51
C ARG A 56 -13.10 11.55 3.78
N PHE A 57 -13.30 12.34 2.72
CA PHE A 57 -13.16 13.79 2.77
C PHE A 57 -14.47 14.45 2.39
N LYS A 58 -15.32 14.73 3.37
CA LYS A 58 -16.61 15.38 3.13
C LYS A 58 -16.43 16.76 2.51
N GLY A 59 -17.16 17.03 1.44
CA GLY A 59 -17.15 18.33 0.76
C GLY A 59 -15.98 18.50 -0.24
N LEU A 60 -15.17 17.46 -0.48
CA LEU A 60 -14.14 17.46 -1.50
C LEU A 60 -14.47 16.46 -2.62
N THR A 61 -14.30 16.89 -3.86
CA THR A 61 -14.45 16.02 -5.02
C THR A 61 -13.18 15.20 -5.25
N VAL A 62 -13.29 14.14 -6.03
CA VAL A 62 -12.13 13.35 -6.46
C VAL A 62 -11.09 14.24 -7.15
N LYS A 63 -11.52 15.16 -8.01
CA LYS A 63 -10.63 16.14 -8.66
C LYS A 63 -9.91 17.02 -7.65
N ASP A 64 -10.62 17.53 -6.64
CA ASP A 64 -9.99 18.35 -5.59
C ASP A 64 -8.89 17.59 -4.87
N LEU A 65 -9.16 16.32 -4.51
CA LEU A 65 -8.18 15.48 -3.82
C LEU A 65 -6.96 15.17 -4.68
N ILE A 66 -7.14 14.81 -5.97
CA ILE A 66 -6.02 14.56 -6.87
C ILE A 66 -5.20 15.85 -7.06
N THR A 67 -5.87 17.02 -7.19
CA THR A 67 -5.21 18.32 -7.30
C THR A 67 -4.40 18.66 -6.04
N LEU A 68 -4.98 18.47 -4.86
CA LEU A 68 -4.29 18.66 -3.59
C LEU A 68 -3.08 17.71 -3.44
N ALA A 69 -3.24 16.45 -3.82
CA ALA A 69 -2.17 15.45 -3.76
C ALA A 69 -1.02 15.81 -4.69
N SER A 70 -1.29 16.29 -5.90
CA SER A 70 -0.27 16.67 -6.87
C SER A 70 0.56 17.89 -6.45
N GLY A 71 0.06 18.69 -5.51
CA GLY A 71 0.71 19.95 -5.06
C GLY A 71 0.74 21.05 -6.11
N LYS A 72 0.05 20.89 -7.23
CA LYS A 72 -0.04 21.86 -8.34
C LYS A 72 -1.46 21.90 -8.89
N GLN A 73 -1.79 22.98 -9.60
CA GLN A 73 -3.06 23.02 -10.33
C GLN A 73 -3.00 22.05 -11.51
N ILE A 74 -3.89 21.06 -11.53
CA ILE A 74 -4.00 20.11 -12.64
C ILE A 74 -5.28 20.35 -13.42
N GLY A 75 -5.21 20.12 -14.73
CA GLY A 75 -6.39 20.17 -15.60
C GLY A 75 -7.23 18.88 -15.52
N VAL A 76 -8.46 18.97 -15.99
CA VAL A 76 -9.34 17.79 -16.10
C VAL A 76 -8.69 16.64 -16.86
N PRO A 77 -8.00 16.85 -18.01
CA PRO A 77 -7.36 15.74 -18.71
C PRO A 77 -6.29 15.02 -17.90
N GLU A 78 -5.49 15.75 -17.11
CA GLU A 78 -4.46 15.15 -16.26
C GLU A 78 -5.09 14.34 -15.11
N ALA A 79 -6.12 14.88 -14.45
CA ALA A 79 -6.86 14.15 -13.41
C ALA A 79 -7.55 12.90 -13.98
N CYS A 80 -8.09 12.98 -15.20
CA CYS A 80 -8.65 11.84 -15.93
C CYS A 80 -7.61 10.75 -16.18
N GLY A 81 -6.36 11.13 -16.48
CA GLY A 81 -5.25 10.19 -16.65
C GLY A 81 -5.05 9.32 -15.42
N TYR A 82 -4.88 9.92 -14.25
CA TYR A 82 -4.71 9.18 -12.99
C TYR A 82 -5.89 8.26 -12.65
N LEU A 83 -7.13 8.70 -12.91
CA LEU A 83 -8.31 7.84 -12.70
C LEU A 83 -8.36 6.66 -13.66
N SER A 84 -7.98 6.86 -14.92
CA SER A 84 -7.92 5.79 -15.91
C SER A 84 -6.88 4.72 -15.55
N GLU A 85 -5.72 5.13 -15.04
CA GLU A 85 -4.65 4.23 -14.62
C GLU A 85 -5.10 3.29 -13.48
N VAL A 86 -5.97 3.76 -12.59
CA VAL A 86 -6.56 2.93 -11.53
C VAL A 86 -7.88 2.27 -11.95
N GLY A 87 -8.24 2.31 -13.24
CA GLY A 87 -9.44 1.67 -13.78
C GLY A 87 -10.75 2.33 -13.36
N LEU A 88 -10.75 3.63 -13.06
CA LEU A 88 -11.94 4.43 -12.82
C LEU A 88 -12.28 5.29 -14.04
N CYS A 89 -13.57 5.28 -14.44
CA CYS A 89 -14.04 6.15 -15.51
C CYS A 89 -14.07 7.60 -14.98
N ALA A 90 -13.16 8.45 -15.49
CA ALA A 90 -13.08 9.84 -15.04
C ALA A 90 -14.41 10.59 -15.16
N LYS A 91 -15.18 10.31 -16.22
CA LYS A 91 -16.47 10.94 -16.48
C LYS A 91 -17.49 10.71 -15.35
N ASP A 92 -17.38 9.54 -14.68
CA ASP A 92 -18.32 9.13 -13.65
C ASP A 92 -17.83 9.51 -12.24
N TYR A 93 -16.53 9.78 -12.07
CA TYR A 93 -15.94 9.94 -10.74
C TYR A 93 -15.37 11.32 -10.48
N ILE A 94 -14.91 12.06 -11.49
CA ILE A 94 -14.08 13.28 -11.30
C ILE A 94 -14.74 14.35 -10.44
N ASP A 95 -16.05 14.54 -10.59
CA ASP A 95 -16.84 15.54 -9.86
C ASP A 95 -17.60 14.94 -8.65
N ARG A 96 -17.44 13.65 -8.37
CA ARG A 96 -18.07 13.02 -7.19
C ARG A 96 -17.36 13.42 -5.91
N GLU A 97 -18.16 13.66 -4.86
CA GLU A 97 -17.62 13.80 -3.51
C GLU A 97 -17.05 12.47 -3.00
N VAL A 98 -15.97 12.57 -2.21
CA VAL A 98 -15.35 11.40 -1.58
C VAL A 98 -16.02 11.12 -0.23
N ASP A 99 -17.25 10.67 -0.30
CA ASP A 99 -18.15 10.43 0.82
C ASP A 99 -18.54 8.94 0.98
N ALA A 100 -19.62 8.69 1.71
CA ALA A 100 -20.13 7.35 2.00
C ALA A 100 -20.78 6.66 0.79
N SER A 101 -21.02 7.35 -0.33
CA SER A 101 -21.60 6.77 -1.54
C SER A 101 -20.60 5.94 -2.35
N LEU A 102 -19.28 6.13 -2.10
CA LEU A 102 -18.22 5.36 -2.73
C LEU A 102 -17.99 4.03 -2.00
N SER A 103 -17.85 2.97 -2.78
CA SER A 103 -17.47 1.66 -2.25
C SER A 103 -16.03 1.66 -1.73
N GLY A 104 -15.68 0.67 -0.89
CA GLY A 104 -14.30 0.51 -0.39
C GLY A 104 -13.28 0.39 -1.51
N GLY A 105 -13.60 -0.38 -2.57
CA GLY A 105 -12.71 -0.56 -3.73
C GLY A 105 -12.54 0.71 -4.57
N GLU A 106 -13.57 1.53 -4.70
CA GLU A 106 -13.49 2.83 -5.39
C GLU A 106 -12.61 3.80 -4.59
N LEU A 107 -12.82 3.89 -3.27
CA LEU A 107 -12.00 4.73 -2.39
C LEU A 107 -10.52 4.33 -2.42
N LYS A 108 -10.21 3.03 -2.40
CA LYS A 108 -8.84 2.52 -2.51
C LYS A 108 -8.17 2.93 -3.82
N ARG A 109 -8.89 2.80 -4.93
CA ARG A 109 -8.36 3.21 -6.23
C ARG A 109 -8.15 4.72 -6.34
N ILE A 110 -9.04 5.52 -5.76
CA ILE A 110 -8.88 6.97 -5.67
C ILE A 110 -7.64 7.31 -4.81
N GLU A 111 -7.44 6.65 -3.67
CA GLU A 111 -6.24 6.81 -2.82
C GLU A 111 -4.95 6.53 -3.59
N ILE A 112 -4.93 5.47 -4.41
CA ILE A 112 -3.78 5.15 -5.26
C ILE A 112 -3.57 6.21 -6.34
N ALA A 113 -4.64 6.67 -7.00
CA ALA A 113 -4.57 7.77 -7.97
C ALA A 113 -3.98 9.05 -7.36
N MET A 114 -4.32 9.36 -6.11
CA MET A 114 -3.71 10.47 -5.36
C MET A 114 -2.22 10.26 -5.12
N ILE A 115 -1.79 9.05 -4.76
CA ILE A 115 -0.37 8.71 -4.56
C ILE A 115 0.40 8.85 -5.86
N MET A 116 -0.16 8.38 -6.98
CA MET A 116 0.44 8.52 -8.30
C MET A 116 0.56 10.00 -8.71
N ALA A 117 -0.51 10.79 -8.52
CA ALA A 117 -0.51 12.23 -8.80
C ALA A 117 0.54 12.99 -8.00
N ARG A 118 0.83 12.54 -6.78
CA ARG A 118 1.86 13.12 -5.92
C ARG A 118 3.28 12.84 -6.41
N GLY A 119 3.52 11.75 -7.13
CA GLY A 119 4.85 11.39 -7.63
C GLY A 119 5.83 11.09 -6.49
N THR A 120 5.45 10.21 -5.56
CA THR A 120 6.25 9.88 -4.39
C THR A 120 7.44 8.97 -4.72
N LYS A 121 8.57 9.14 -4.00
CA LYS A 121 9.73 8.27 -4.07
C LYS A 121 9.50 6.91 -3.42
N LEU A 122 8.79 6.95 -2.28
CA LEU A 122 8.44 5.76 -1.49
C LEU A 122 6.96 5.79 -1.14
N SER A 123 6.25 4.76 -1.55
CA SER A 123 4.84 4.56 -1.20
C SER A 123 4.68 3.34 -0.30
N VAL A 124 4.01 3.51 0.82
CA VAL A 124 3.70 2.42 1.76
C VAL A 124 2.21 2.12 1.69
N PHE A 125 1.84 0.89 1.43
CA PHE A 125 0.46 0.42 1.36
C PHE A 125 0.20 -0.61 2.47
N ASP A 126 -0.77 -0.33 3.33
CA ASP A 126 -1.17 -1.20 4.43
C ASP A 126 -2.43 -1.98 4.06
N GLU A 127 -2.27 -3.25 3.67
CA GLU A 127 -3.33 -4.14 3.21
C GLU A 127 -4.29 -3.46 2.20
N PRO A 128 -3.77 -3.04 1.05
CA PRO A 128 -4.57 -2.29 0.08
C PRO A 128 -5.75 -3.09 -0.48
N GLU A 129 -5.71 -4.41 -0.36
CA GLU A 129 -6.75 -5.34 -0.78
C GLU A 129 -7.88 -5.52 0.25
N ALA A 130 -7.72 -5.03 1.48
CA ALA A 130 -8.69 -5.26 2.54
C ALA A 130 -10.06 -4.64 2.22
N GLY A 131 -11.11 -5.48 2.28
CA GLY A 131 -12.49 -5.03 2.10
C GLY A 131 -12.88 -4.67 0.67
N ILE A 132 -12.13 -5.09 -0.34
CA ILE A 132 -12.47 -4.91 -1.76
C ILE A 132 -12.97 -6.21 -2.38
N ASP A 133 -13.81 -6.09 -3.40
CA ASP A 133 -14.32 -7.23 -4.17
C ASP A 133 -13.28 -7.79 -5.16
N LEU A 134 -13.55 -8.98 -5.69
CA LEU A 134 -12.64 -9.70 -6.59
C LEU A 134 -12.27 -8.90 -7.85
N TRP A 135 -13.22 -8.15 -8.42
CA TRP A 135 -12.99 -7.36 -9.63
C TRP A 135 -12.12 -6.14 -9.36
N SER A 136 -12.41 -5.45 -8.26
CA SER A 136 -11.59 -4.34 -7.78
C SER A 136 -10.19 -4.79 -7.39
N PHE A 137 -10.04 -6.00 -6.83
CA PHE A 137 -8.74 -6.60 -6.51
C PHE A 137 -7.90 -6.87 -7.77
N ALA A 138 -8.52 -7.41 -8.83
CA ALA A 138 -7.81 -7.64 -10.09
C ALA A 138 -7.27 -6.30 -10.67
N ARG A 139 -8.10 -5.26 -10.67
CA ARG A 139 -7.68 -3.92 -11.12
C ARG A 139 -6.60 -3.30 -10.26
N LEU A 140 -6.67 -3.50 -8.94
CA LEU A 140 -5.64 -3.06 -8.01
C LEU A 140 -4.29 -3.72 -8.32
N THR A 141 -4.29 -5.02 -8.58
CA THR A 141 -3.08 -5.77 -8.93
C THR A 141 -2.47 -5.25 -10.24
N GLU A 142 -3.30 -5.07 -11.28
CA GLU A 142 -2.87 -4.48 -12.57
C GLU A 142 -2.23 -3.08 -12.36
N THR A 143 -2.81 -2.26 -11.49
CA THR A 143 -2.28 -0.92 -11.17
C THR A 143 -0.91 -1.02 -10.51
N PHE A 144 -0.72 -1.92 -9.55
CA PHE A 144 0.59 -2.12 -8.92
C PHE A 144 1.63 -2.65 -9.91
N GLU A 145 1.27 -3.56 -10.82
CA GLU A 145 2.13 -4.01 -11.91
C GLU A 145 2.60 -2.84 -12.78
N GLN A 146 1.70 -1.94 -13.14
CA GLN A 146 2.02 -0.76 -13.95
C GLN A 146 2.96 0.21 -13.21
N ILE A 147 2.70 0.49 -11.92
CA ILE A 147 3.57 1.33 -11.10
C ILE A 147 4.97 0.70 -10.98
N HIS A 148 5.03 -0.60 -10.72
CA HIS A 148 6.29 -1.35 -10.65
C HIS A 148 7.06 -1.28 -11.98
N ALA A 149 6.40 -1.56 -13.09
CA ALA A 149 6.99 -1.53 -14.42
C ALA A 149 7.51 -0.14 -14.83
N SER A 150 6.94 0.94 -14.29
CA SER A 150 7.39 2.31 -14.55
C SER A 150 8.77 2.62 -13.95
N GLY A 151 9.20 1.87 -12.93
CA GLY A 151 10.50 2.03 -12.24
C GLY A 151 10.69 3.40 -11.55
N THR A 152 9.63 4.18 -11.39
CA THR A 152 9.71 5.58 -10.92
C THR A 152 9.67 5.72 -9.41
N ALA A 153 9.17 4.71 -8.69
CA ALA A 153 8.99 4.75 -7.24
C ALA A 153 9.25 3.39 -6.60
N THR A 154 9.70 3.42 -5.35
CA THR A 154 9.76 2.23 -4.50
C THR A 154 8.43 2.03 -3.78
N MET A 155 7.94 0.80 -3.75
CA MET A 155 6.72 0.43 -3.03
C MET A 155 7.04 -0.53 -1.89
N ILE A 156 6.47 -0.28 -0.72
CA ILE A 156 6.39 -1.24 0.39
C ILE A 156 4.91 -1.61 0.53
N ILE A 157 4.58 -2.88 0.31
CA ILE A 157 3.21 -3.36 0.42
C ILE A 157 3.15 -4.38 1.55
N ILE A 158 2.32 -4.12 2.55
CA ILE A 158 1.97 -5.08 3.58
C ILE A 158 0.78 -5.85 3.06
N SER A 159 0.94 -7.14 2.82
CA SER A 159 -0.11 -8.01 2.32
C SER A 159 0.15 -9.47 2.69
N HIS A 160 -0.91 -10.25 2.75
CA HIS A 160 -0.87 -11.70 2.86
C HIS A 160 -1.50 -12.39 1.64
N GLN A 161 -1.88 -11.59 0.63
CA GLN A 161 -2.43 -12.10 -0.63
C GLN A 161 -1.31 -12.56 -1.57
N GLU A 162 -1.37 -13.81 -1.99
CA GLU A 162 -0.37 -14.43 -2.86
C GLU A 162 -0.09 -13.61 -4.12
N ARG A 163 -1.14 -13.12 -4.80
CA ARG A 163 -1.01 -12.31 -6.01
C ARG A 163 -0.27 -10.99 -5.80
N ILE A 164 -0.41 -10.35 -4.63
CA ILE A 164 0.33 -9.13 -4.29
C ILE A 164 1.79 -9.47 -3.96
N ILE A 165 2.01 -10.56 -3.21
CA ILE A 165 3.35 -11.02 -2.85
C ILE A 165 4.14 -11.42 -4.12
N ASP A 166 3.47 -11.96 -5.12
CA ASP A 166 4.11 -12.36 -6.38
C ASP A 166 4.61 -11.18 -7.22
N LEU A 167 4.14 -9.97 -6.98
CA LEU A 167 4.63 -8.74 -7.62
C LEU A 167 5.94 -8.23 -7.00
N ALA A 168 6.34 -8.72 -5.83
CA ALA A 168 7.49 -8.18 -5.12
C ALA A 168 8.82 -8.60 -5.76
N ASP A 169 9.81 -7.71 -5.74
CA ASP A 169 11.20 -8.05 -6.03
C ASP A 169 11.85 -8.73 -4.83
N GLU A 170 11.56 -8.19 -3.62
CA GLU A 170 12.08 -8.67 -2.34
C GLU A 170 10.95 -8.86 -1.31
N ILE A 171 11.12 -9.84 -0.44
CA ILE A 171 10.19 -10.13 0.65
C ILE A 171 10.91 -9.97 1.98
N VAL A 172 10.27 -9.24 2.90
CA VAL A 172 10.68 -9.12 4.30
C VAL A 172 9.63 -9.80 5.18
N MET A 173 9.98 -10.93 5.77
CA MET A 173 9.12 -11.63 6.72
C MET A 173 9.43 -11.17 8.14
N ILE A 174 8.42 -10.70 8.85
CA ILE A 174 8.52 -10.28 10.24
C ILE A 174 7.77 -11.29 11.12
N ARG A 175 8.43 -11.78 12.17
CA ARG A 175 7.86 -12.66 13.19
C ARG A 175 8.36 -12.21 14.55
N ASP A 176 7.44 -12.12 15.52
CA ASP A 176 7.75 -11.73 16.90
C ASP A 176 8.54 -10.40 17.00
N GLY A 177 8.16 -9.43 16.16
CA GLY A 177 8.79 -8.10 16.10
C GLY A 177 10.20 -8.06 15.49
N LYS A 178 10.69 -9.17 14.94
CA LYS A 178 12.03 -9.27 14.32
C LYS A 178 11.91 -9.66 12.84
N ILE A 179 12.91 -9.27 12.05
CA ILE A 179 13.06 -9.78 10.69
C ILE A 179 13.45 -11.26 10.80
N ALA A 180 12.52 -12.13 10.42
CA ALA A 180 12.74 -13.58 10.40
C ALA A 180 13.43 -14.02 9.12
N LYS A 181 13.09 -13.41 7.99
CA LYS A 181 13.71 -13.63 6.67
C LYS A 181 13.66 -12.35 5.85
N HIS A 182 14.64 -12.18 4.98
CA HIS A 182 14.69 -11.12 3.98
C HIS A 182 15.48 -11.61 2.79
N GLY A 183 15.00 -11.34 1.59
CA GLY A 183 15.69 -11.70 0.36
C GLY A 183 14.81 -11.62 -0.88
N PRO A 184 15.36 -12.00 -2.04
CA PRO A 184 14.62 -12.04 -3.29
C PRO A 184 13.34 -12.88 -3.18
N LYS A 185 12.30 -12.47 -3.89
CA LYS A 185 11.02 -13.18 -3.92
C LYS A 185 11.20 -14.67 -4.23
N ASP A 186 11.98 -14.99 -5.26
CA ASP A 186 12.15 -16.36 -5.73
C ASP A 186 12.76 -17.31 -4.68
N GLU A 187 13.49 -16.77 -3.71
CA GLU A 187 14.05 -17.54 -2.60
C GLU A 187 13.10 -17.66 -1.40
N ILE A 188 12.37 -16.58 -1.08
CA ILE A 188 11.55 -16.50 0.13
C ILE A 188 10.12 -17.01 -0.09
N PHE A 189 9.52 -16.72 -1.24
CA PHE A 189 8.13 -17.06 -1.51
C PHE A 189 7.83 -18.57 -1.49
N PRO A 190 8.63 -19.46 -2.09
CA PRO A 190 8.41 -20.90 -1.99
C PRO A 190 8.44 -21.42 -0.54
N GLN A 191 9.25 -20.80 0.32
CA GLN A 191 9.34 -21.19 1.73
C GLN A 191 8.11 -20.75 2.54
N ILE A 192 7.45 -19.64 2.15
CA ILE A 192 6.19 -19.21 2.74
C ILE A 192 5.10 -20.24 2.40
N LEU A 193 4.97 -20.59 1.12
CA LEU A 193 3.98 -21.56 0.64
C LEU A 193 4.16 -22.94 1.28
N ALA A 194 5.40 -23.44 1.38
CA ALA A 194 5.71 -24.73 2.00
C ALA A 194 5.30 -24.78 3.48
N ASN A 195 5.46 -23.67 4.23
CA ASN A 195 5.05 -23.59 5.63
C ASN A 195 3.53 -23.51 5.82
N THR A 196 2.82 -22.98 4.84
CA THR A 196 1.33 -22.90 4.87
C THR A 196 0.71 -24.26 4.61
N SER A 197 1.31 -25.09 3.74
CA SER A 197 0.85 -26.46 3.44
C SER A 197 1.18 -27.45 4.57
N ALA A 198 2.26 -27.24 5.33
CA ALA A 198 2.61 -28.09 6.48
C ALA A 198 1.68 -27.91 7.70
N GLY A 199 0.95 -26.79 7.79
CA GLY A 199 -0.05 -26.57 8.84
C GLY A 199 -1.35 -27.35 8.70
N CYS A 200 -1.60 -27.99 7.55
CA CYS A 200 -2.83 -28.73 7.27
C CYS A 200 -2.76 -30.25 7.60
N SER A 201 -1.61 -30.77 8.07
CA SER A 201 -1.42 -32.20 8.36
C SER A 201 -1.93 -32.65 9.73
N TYR A 202 -2.57 -31.78 10.53
CA TYR A 202 -3.08 -32.14 11.85
C TYR A 202 -4.51 -32.76 11.88
N MET A 203 -5.14 -32.98 10.72
CA MET A 203 -6.48 -33.56 10.63
C MET A 203 -6.53 -35.04 10.16
N SER A 204 -5.42 -35.76 10.07
CA SER A 204 -5.40 -37.14 9.60
C SER A 204 -5.07 -38.20 10.65
N GLU A 205 -4.91 -37.87 11.94
CA GLU A 205 -4.66 -38.86 13.03
C GLU A 205 -5.73 -38.85 14.10
N GLY A 206 -6.99 -39.01 13.73
CA GLY A 206 -8.11 -39.09 14.66
C GLY A 206 -9.25 -39.99 14.21
N ALA A 207 -8.93 -41.09 13.49
CA ALA A 207 -9.92 -42.14 13.17
C ALA A 207 -9.26 -43.53 13.23
N ARG A 208 -9.10 -44.05 14.43
CA ARG A 208 -9.05 -45.48 14.72
C ARG A 208 -9.67 -45.72 16.07
#